data_99049f601456048415f34d93bf59f14c
#
_entry.id   99049f601456048415f34d93bf59f14c
#
_cell.length_a   1.000
_cell.length_b   1.000
_cell.length_c   1.000
_cell.angle_alpha   90.00
_cell.angle_beta   90.00
_cell.angle_gamma   90.00
#
_symmetry.space_group_name_H-M   'P 1'
#
loop_
_entity.id
_entity.type
_entity.pdbx_description
1 polymer ?
#
loop_
_entity_poly.entity_id
_entity_poly.type
_entity_poly.pdbx_seq_one_letter_code
_entity_poly.pdbx_strand_id
1 'polypeptide(L)' 'MSKWCFNYDSGEYEEIDKDGFSISRGRYVFNWDDSDFRREKEEEEYHRRGLRHSFWDEDED' A
#
# COMPACT_ATOMS: atom_id res chain seq x y z
N MET A 1 -3.24 -10.48 3.06
CA MET A 1 -4.47 -9.70 3.07
C MET A 1 -4.69 -9.00 1.76
N SER A 2 -5.93 -8.96 1.34
CA SER A 2 -6.24 -8.37 0.04
C SER A 2 -7.14 -7.17 0.24
N LYS A 3 -7.14 -6.30 -0.74
CA LYS A 3 -7.99 -5.12 -0.74
C LYS A 3 -8.56 -4.93 -2.12
N TRP A 4 -9.64 -4.18 -2.17
CA TRP A 4 -10.24 -3.83 -3.46
C TRP A 4 -9.48 -2.66 -4.03
N CYS A 5 -8.76 -2.92 -5.09
CA CYS A 5 -7.92 -1.92 -5.73
C CYS A 5 -8.30 -1.81 -7.19
N PHE A 6 -8.08 -0.63 -7.74
CA PHE A 6 -8.41 -0.40 -9.14
C PHE A 6 -7.32 -0.98 -10.02
N ASN A 7 -7.73 -1.79 -10.97
CA ASN A 7 -6.79 -2.36 -11.94
C ASN A 7 -6.85 -1.54 -13.21
N TYR A 8 -5.78 -0.83 -13.51
CA TYR A 8 -5.78 0.05 -14.68
C TYR A 8 -5.83 -0.73 -15.97
N ASP A 9 -5.34 -1.96 -15.95
CA ASP A 9 -5.37 -2.79 -17.15
C ASP A 9 -6.78 -3.20 -17.53
N SER A 10 -7.59 -3.52 -16.54
CA SER A 10 -8.94 -3.95 -16.81
C SER A 10 -9.94 -2.81 -16.69
N GLY A 11 -9.55 -1.75 -16.00
CA GLY A 11 -10.46 -0.65 -15.79
C GLY A 11 -11.53 -0.93 -14.77
N GLU A 12 -11.28 -1.87 -13.87
CA GLU A 12 -12.24 -2.26 -12.85
C GLU A 12 -11.57 -2.47 -11.53
N TYR A 13 -12.37 -2.44 -10.47
CA TYR A 13 -11.85 -2.77 -9.16
C TYR A 13 -11.78 -4.27 -9.01
N GLU A 14 -10.71 -4.75 -8.41
CA GLU A 14 -10.52 -6.17 -8.19
C GLU A 14 -9.93 -6.36 -6.82
N GLU A 15 -10.15 -7.53 -6.27
CA GLU A 15 -9.57 -7.86 -4.98
C GLU A 15 -8.13 -8.31 -5.22
N ILE A 16 -7.17 -7.49 -4.78
CA ILE A 16 -5.76 -7.71 -5.08
C ILE A 16 -4.98 -7.82 -3.79
N ASP A 17 -4.13 -8.82 -3.71
CA ASP A 17 -3.28 -9.02 -2.56
C ASP A 17 -2.10 -8.07 -2.63
N LYS A 18 -1.42 -7.94 -1.50
CA LYS A 18 -0.29 -7.02 -1.43
C LYS A 18 0.82 -7.40 -2.40
N ASP A 19 0.85 -8.65 -2.81
CA ASP A 19 1.85 -9.11 -3.76
C ASP A 19 1.48 -8.78 -5.19
N GLY A 20 0.28 -8.25 -5.41
CA GLY A 20 -0.15 -7.97 -6.75
C GLY A 20 -0.95 -9.10 -7.37
N PHE A 21 -1.35 -10.05 -6.56
CA PHE A 21 -2.13 -11.16 -7.06
C PHE A 21 -3.61 -10.83 -6.99
N SER A 22 -4.27 -10.87 -8.11
CA SER A 22 -5.70 -10.58 -8.18
C SER A 22 -6.48 -11.84 -7.82
N ILE A 23 -7.07 -11.82 -6.65
CA ILE A 23 -7.86 -12.96 -6.21
C ILE A 23 -9.10 -13.09 -7.07
N SER A 24 -9.66 -11.96 -7.48
CA SER A 24 -10.83 -11.97 -8.33
C SER A 24 -10.58 -12.66 -9.65
N ARG A 25 -9.41 -12.47 -10.22
CA ARG A 25 -9.09 -13.06 -11.51
C ARG A 25 -8.27 -14.31 -11.41
N GLY A 26 -7.66 -14.54 -10.26
CA GLY A 26 -6.83 -15.71 -10.07
C GLY A 26 -5.49 -15.60 -10.75
N ARG A 27 -4.96 -14.40 -10.90
CA ARG A 27 -3.66 -14.22 -11.54
C ARG A 27 -3.04 -12.91 -11.07
N TYR A 28 -1.76 -12.75 -11.34
CA TYR A 28 -1.06 -11.52 -10.97
C TYR A 28 -1.42 -10.40 -11.93
N VAL A 29 -1.47 -9.20 -11.40
CA VAL A 29 -1.69 -8.01 -12.19
C VAL A 29 -0.52 -7.08 -11.97
N PHE A 30 -0.30 -6.19 -12.92
CA PHE A 30 0.88 -5.34 -12.85
C PHE A 30 0.56 -3.86 -12.80
N ASN A 31 -0.45 -3.44 -13.50
CA ASN A 31 -0.78 -2.02 -13.56
C ASN A 31 -2.02 -1.76 -12.74
N TRP A 32 -1.83 -1.65 -11.43
CA TRP A 32 -2.96 -1.50 -10.52
C TRP A 32 -2.61 -0.49 -9.44
N ASP A 33 -3.63 -0.01 -8.77
CA ASP A 33 -3.49 1.03 -7.76
C ASP A 33 -3.17 0.41 -6.42
N ASP A 34 -1.94 0.52 -5.99
CA ASP A 34 -1.52 -0.05 -4.72
C ASP A 34 -1.42 1.00 -3.63
N SER A 35 -2.11 2.11 -3.79
CA SER A 35 -2.03 3.20 -2.84
C SER A 35 -2.38 2.76 -1.43
N ASP A 36 -3.42 1.96 -1.31
CA ASP A 36 -3.85 1.53 0.01
C ASP A 36 -2.77 0.72 0.72
N PHE A 37 -2.13 -0.16 -0.01
CA PHE A 37 -1.07 -0.95 0.59
C PHE A 37 0.13 -0.10 0.93
N ARG A 38 0.46 0.83 0.08
CA ARG A 38 1.56 1.73 0.33
C ARG A 38 1.31 2.57 1.55
N ARG A 39 0.10 3.05 1.67
CA ARG A 39 -0.24 3.88 2.80
C ARG A 39 -0.11 3.11 4.10
N GLU A 40 -0.57 1.88 4.11
CA GLU A 40 -0.44 1.06 5.29
C GLU A 40 1.00 0.83 5.66
N LYS A 41 1.80 0.57 4.66
CA LYS A 41 3.20 0.31 4.91
C LYS A 41 3.88 1.56 5.45
N GLU A 42 3.56 2.69 4.89
CA GLU A 42 4.14 3.94 5.35
C GLU A 42 3.72 4.26 6.76
N GLU A 43 2.48 4.01 7.08
CA GLU A 43 2.01 4.23 8.42
C GLU A 43 2.74 3.36 9.40
N GLU A 44 2.93 2.13 9.05
CA GLU A 44 3.64 1.21 9.92
C GLU A 44 5.05 1.68 10.16
N GLU A 45 5.73 2.08 9.12
CA GLU A 45 7.06 2.59 9.25
C GLU A 45 7.10 3.85 10.05
N TYR A 46 6.14 4.71 9.83
CA TYR A 46 6.08 5.96 10.54
C TYR A 46 5.93 5.71 12.03
N HIS A 47 5.06 4.79 12.40
CA HIS A 47 4.89 4.47 13.81
C HIS A 47 6.16 3.93 14.41
N ARG A 48 6.82 3.08 13.70
CA ARG A 48 8.00 2.44 14.21
C ARG A 48 9.13 3.42 14.41
N ARG A 49 9.34 4.29 13.43
CA ARG A 49 10.38 5.30 13.54
C ARG A 49 9.88 6.57 14.13
N GLY A 50 8.57 6.74 14.06
CA GLY A 50 7.98 7.99 14.39
C GLY A 50 8.33 8.51 15.74
N LEU A 51 8.42 7.62 16.68
CA LEU A 51 8.73 8.04 18.02
C LEU A 51 10.04 8.76 18.08
N ARG A 52 11.07 8.17 17.53
CA ARG A 52 12.35 8.80 17.54
C ARG A 52 12.46 9.86 16.50
N HIS A 53 11.84 9.60 15.39
CA HIS A 53 11.98 10.51 14.28
C HIS A 53 11.35 11.84 14.57
N SER A 54 10.21 11.85 15.19
CA SER A 54 9.61 13.11 15.48
C SER A 54 10.46 13.89 16.45
N PHE A 55 11.12 13.23 17.32
CA PHE A 55 12.02 13.90 18.22
C PHE A 55 13.12 14.61 17.45
N TRP A 56 13.65 13.94 16.47
CA TRP A 56 14.71 14.51 15.67
C TRP A 56 14.24 15.67 14.85
N ASP A 57 13.06 15.53 14.31
CA ASP A 57 12.53 16.60 13.51
C ASP A 57 12.48 17.89 14.24
N GLU A 58 12.11 17.79 15.46
CA GLU A 58 12.05 19.00 16.26
C GLU A 58 13.38 19.64 16.37
N ASP A 59 14.37 18.84 16.55
CA ASP A 59 15.69 19.38 16.69
C ASP A 59 16.14 20.11 15.48
N GLU A 60 15.76 19.61 14.35
CA GLU A 60 16.21 20.21 13.14
C GLU A 60 15.69 21.57 12.94
N ASP A 61 14.51 21.78 13.36
CA ASP A 61 13.95 23.08 13.24
C ASP A 61 14.47 23.99 14.29
#